data_75a380ffcb5aaf6192efeef8af9f2cf3
#
_entry.id   75a380ffcb5aaf6192efeef8af9f2cf3
#
_cell.length_a   1.000
_cell.length_b   1.000
_cell.length_c   1.000
_cell.angle_alpha   90.00
_cell.angle_beta   90.00
_cell.angle_gamma   90.00
#
_symmetry.space_group_name_H-M   'P 1'
#
loop_
_entity.id
_entity.type
_entity.pdbx_description
1 polymer ?
#
loop_
_entity_poly.entity_id
_entity_poly.type
_entity_poly.pdbx_seq_one_letter_code
_entity_poly.pdbx_strand_id
1 'polypeptide(L)'
;MIGIRCGGELERVAEHLAAMAEIDYVVITAGSFDLLIEVVCENDDQLLEILARVRAIPSVTATESFVYLKLCKQTYSWGTR
;
A
#
# COMPACT_ATOMS: atom_id res chain seq x y z
N MET A 1 -1.11 -5.55 3.18
CA MET A 1 -0.52 -4.93 1.97
C MET A 1 -1.62 -4.69 0.94
N ILE A 2 -1.54 -3.57 0.24
CA ILE A 2 -2.48 -3.28 -0.83
C ILE A 2 -1.68 -3.02 -2.09
N GLY A 3 -2.03 -3.75 -3.16
CA GLY A 3 -1.49 -3.52 -4.49
C GLY A 3 -2.38 -2.52 -5.22
N ILE A 4 -1.78 -1.57 -5.91
CA ILE A 4 -2.49 -0.48 -6.56
C ILE A 4 -2.05 -0.38 -8.02
N ARG A 5 -3.03 -0.26 -8.91
CA ARG A 5 -2.77 0.06 -10.32
C ARG A 5 -3.21 1.48 -10.59
N CYS A 6 -2.36 2.22 -11.29
CA CYS A 6 -2.60 3.61 -11.63
C CYS A 6 -2.44 3.83 -13.11
N GLY A 7 -3.23 4.75 -13.67
CA GLY A 7 -3.16 5.11 -15.08
C GLY A 7 -2.37 6.40 -15.30
N GLY A 8 -1.12 6.47 -14.95
CA GLY A 8 -0.28 7.65 -15.19
C GLY A 8 0.38 8.15 -13.92
N GLU A 9 0.93 9.28 -13.89
CA GLU A 9 1.56 10.02 -12.78
C GLU A 9 1.80 9.25 -11.47
N LEU A 10 2.57 8.15 -11.55
CA LEU A 10 2.82 7.27 -10.40
C LEU A 10 3.40 8.01 -9.21
N GLU A 11 4.32 8.92 -9.44
CA GLU A 11 4.98 9.64 -8.35
C GLU A 11 4.03 10.56 -7.61
N ARG A 12 3.07 11.16 -8.31
CA ARG A 12 2.05 11.98 -7.67
C ARG A 12 1.14 11.15 -6.80
N VAL A 13 0.72 9.99 -7.28
CA VAL A 13 -0.08 9.06 -6.50
C VAL A 13 0.70 8.60 -5.27
N ALA A 14 1.98 8.26 -5.45
CA ALA A 14 2.84 7.85 -4.35
C ALA A 14 2.96 8.93 -3.28
N GLU A 15 3.12 10.19 -3.69
CA GLU A 15 3.17 11.31 -2.74
C GLU A 15 1.86 11.46 -1.96
N HIS A 16 0.74 11.32 -2.66
CA HIS A 16 -0.57 11.40 -2.03
C HIS A 16 -0.73 10.31 -0.96
N LEU A 17 -0.34 9.09 -1.31
CA LEU A 17 -0.42 7.96 -0.37
C LEU A 17 0.54 8.14 0.80
N ALA A 18 1.75 8.60 0.54
CA ALA A 18 2.75 8.80 1.58
C ALA A 18 2.34 9.88 2.60
N ALA A 19 1.44 10.78 2.23
CA ALA A 19 0.93 11.81 3.13
C ALA A 19 -0.16 11.28 4.08
N MET A 20 -0.68 10.07 3.84
CA MET A 20 -1.69 9.47 4.70
C MET A 20 -1.05 8.83 5.93
N ALA A 21 -1.51 9.25 7.12
CA ALA A 21 -0.90 8.80 8.37
C ALA A 21 -1.01 7.29 8.59
N GLU A 22 -2.05 6.66 8.05
CA GLU A 22 -2.29 5.22 8.21
C GLU A 22 -1.38 4.35 7.35
N ILE A 23 -0.69 4.94 6.39
CA ILE A 23 0.17 4.20 5.46
C ILE A 23 1.62 4.31 5.92
N ASP A 24 2.22 3.17 6.23
CA ASP A 24 3.57 3.09 6.75
C ASP A 24 4.63 2.89 5.68
N TYR A 25 4.21 2.48 4.49
CA TYR A 25 5.17 2.06 3.47
C TYR A 25 4.55 2.26 2.10
N VAL A 26 5.27 2.92 1.22
CA VAL A 26 4.85 3.14 -0.16
C VAL A 26 6.04 2.85 -1.07
N VAL A 27 5.86 1.98 -2.04
CA VAL A 27 6.91 1.67 -3.01
C VAL A 27 6.31 1.59 -4.41
N ILE A 28 7.05 2.12 -5.38
CA ILE A 28 6.73 1.99 -6.80
C ILE A 28 7.41 0.73 -7.30
N THR A 29 6.66 -0.11 -7.99
CA THR A 29 7.16 -1.40 -8.45
C THR A 29 7.10 -1.51 -9.97
N ALA A 30 7.84 -2.47 -10.50
CA ALA A 30 7.78 -2.83 -11.91
C ALA A 30 7.11 -4.20 -12.08
N GLY A 31 5.99 -4.40 -11.43
CA GLY A 31 5.26 -5.66 -11.48
C GLY A 31 3.84 -5.45 -12.00
N SER A 32 2.97 -6.41 -11.70
CA SER A 32 1.57 -6.31 -12.10
C SER A 32 0.82 -5.20 -11.36
N PHE A 33 1.34 -4.76 -10.23
CA PHE A 33 0.87 -3.54 -9.58
C PHE A 33 1.90 -2.45 -9.78
N ASP A 34 1.44 -1.22 -9.87
CA ASP A 34 2.32 -0.06 -10.01
C ASP A 34 2.88 0.39 -8.68
N LEU A 35 2.10 0.22 -7.62
CA LEU A 35 2.47 0.60 -6.26
C LEU A 35 2.07 -0.50 -5.29
N LEU A 36 2.87 -0.66 -4.25
CA LEU A 36 2.51 -1.47 -3.10
C LEU A 36 2.56 -0.60 -1.86
N ILE A 37 1.55 -0.71 -1.01
CA ILE A 37 1.52 0.01 0.25
C ILE A 37 1.27 -0.94 1.41
N GLU A 38 1.81 -0.61 2.58
CA GLU A 38 1.50 -1.31 3.81
C GLU A 38 0.69 -0.41 4.71
N VAL A 39 -0.39 -0.97 5.24
CA VAL A 39 -1.33 -0.29 6.11
C VAL A 39 -1.55 -1.15 7.32
N VAL A 40 -1.53 -0.55 8.50
CA VAL A 40 -1.86 -1.22 9.73
C VAL A 40 -3.26 -0.80 10.15
N CYS A 41 -4.17 -1.75 10.21
CA CYS A 41 -5.56 -1.51 10.58
C CYS A 41 -5.92 -2.30 11.82
N GLU A 42 -6.75 -1.71 12.68
CA GLU A 42 -7.22 -2.37 13.88
C GLU A 42 -8.41 -3.30 13.63
N ASN A 43 -9.17 -3.01 12.57
CA ASN A 43 -10.37 -3.78 12.23
C ASN A 43 -10.73 -3.59 10.75
N ASP A 44 -11.74 -4.33 10.31
CA ASP A 44 -12.16 -4.29 8.91
C ASP A 44 -12.80 -2.96 8.53
N ASP A 45 -13.46 -2.30 9.44
CA ASP A 45 -14.07 -0.99 9.15
C ASP A 45 -13.01 0.05 8.82
N GLN A 46 -11.90 0.02 9.54
CA GLN A 46 -10.78 0.90 9.26
C GLN A 46 -10.16 0.60 7.90
N LEU A 47 -10.03 -0.66 7.55
CA LEU A 47 -9.53 -1.07 6.25
C LEU A 47 -10.43 -0.58 5.13
N LEU A 48 -11.75 -0.73 5.29
CA LEU A 48 -12.72 -0.23 4.31
C LEU A 48 -12.60 1.26 4.10
N GLU A 49 -12.43 2.01 5.19
CA GLU A 49 -12.26 3.46 5.10
C GLU A 49 -11.01 3.84 4.33
N ILE A 50 -9.89 3.18 4.62
CA ILE A 50 -8.63 3.43 3.93
C ILE A 50 -8.76 3.08 2.45
N LEU A 51 -9.36 1.94 2.14
CA LEU A 51 -9.58 1.54 0.75
C LEU A 51 -10.42 2.56 -0.01
N ALA A 52 -11.47 3.08 0.63
CA ALA A 52 -12.31 4.11 0.01
C ALA A 52 -11.50 5.36 -0.32
N ARG A 53 -10.63 5.79 0.59
CA ARG A 53 -9.76 6.95 0.37
C ARG A 53 -8.75 6.70 -0.75
N VAL A 54 -8.16 5.52 -0.80
CA VAL A 54 -7.22 5.15 -1.86
C VAL A 54 -7.92 5.13 -3.22
N ARG A 55 -9.10 4.53 -3.28
CA ARG A 55 -9.87 4.44 -4.53
C ARG A 55 -10.40 5.78 -5.00
N ALA A 56 -10.48 6.76 -4.12
CA ALA A 56 -10.91 8.12 -4.47
C ALA A 56 -9.81 8.91 -5.19
N ILE A 57 -8.58 8.45 -5.18
CA ILE A 57 -7.48 9.11 -5.90
C ILE A 57 -7.73 8.96 -7.39
N PRO A 58 -7.77 10.05 -8.17
CA PRO A 58 -8.24 10.02 -9.56
C PRO A 58 -7.50 9.05 -10.48
N SER A 59 -6.22 8.85 -10.28
CA SER A 59 -5.43 7.98 -11.16
C SER A 59 -5.47 6.51 -10.79
N VAL A 60 -6.05 6.16 -9.64
CA VAL A 60 -6.13 4.77 -9.19
C VAL A 60 -7.23 4.05 -9.96
N THR A 61 -6.86 2.98 -10.64
CA THR A 61 -7.78 2.20 -11.48
C THR A 61 -8.19 0.88 -10.84
N ALA A 62 -7.35 0.30 -9.99
CA ALA A 62 -7.67 -0.96 -9.32
C ALA A 62 -6.84 -1.10 -8.05
N THR A 63 -7.40 -1.81 -7.09
CA THR A 63 -6.71 -2.17 -5.85
C THR A 63 -6.93 -3.64 -5.54
N GLU A 64 -5.95 -4.25 -4.89
CA GLU A 64 -6.09 -5.60 -4.38
C GLU A 64 -5.48 -5.65 -2.98
N SER A 65 -6.25 -6.12 -2.00
CA SER A 65 -5.79 -6.21 -0.62
C SER A 65 -5.26 -7.60 -0.33
N PHE A 66 -4.14 -7.66 0.37
CA PHE A 66 -3.55 -8.89 0.84
C PHE A 66 -3.56 -8.87 2.36
N VAL A 67 -4.40 -9.70 2.96
CA VAL A 67 -4.47 -9.82 4.41
C VAL A 67 -3.49 -10.88 4.85
N TYR A 68 -2.56 -10.50 5.74
CA TYR A 68 -1.57 -11.45 6.25
C TYR A 68 -2.24 -12.37 7.24
N LEU A 69 -2.23 -13.66 6.95
CA LEU A 69 -2.83 -14.65 7.83
C LEU A 69 -1.87 -15.10 8.91
N LYS A 70 -0.58 -15.19 8.56
CA LYS A 70 0.42 -15.68 9.50
C LYS A 70 1.81 -15.22 9.08
N LEU A 71 2.51 -14.60 9.99
CA LEU A 71 3.92 -14.28 9.79
C LEU A 71 4.75 -15.51 10.17
N CYS A 72 5.40 -16.10 9.20
CA CYS A 72 6.15 -17.34 9.42
C CYS A 72 7.61 -17.10 9.78
N LYS A 73 8.19 -16.04 9.28
CA LYS A 73 9.57 -15.71 9.59
C LYS A 73 9.84 -14.24 9.28
N GLN A 74 10.58 -13.61 10.16
CA GLN A 74 11.08 -12.27 9.94
C GLN A 74 12.47 -12.17 10.57
N THR A 75 13.45 -11.77 9.77
CA THR A 75 14.84 -11.67 10.21
C THR A 75 15.37 -10.29 9.84
N TYR A 76 15.98 -9.63 10.80
CA TYR A 76 16.67 -8.37 10.58
C TYR A 76 18.16 -8.57 10.75
N SER A 77 18.94 -7.98 9.83
CA SER A 77 20.40 -8.04 9.85
C SER A 77 20.95 -6.62 9.75
N TRP A 78 20.99 -5.93 10.86
CA TRP A 78 21.47 -4.56 10.90
C TRP A 78 22.97 -4.51 10.79
N GLY A 79 23.47 -3.81 9.77
CA GLY A 79 24.90 -3.58 9.59
C GLY A 79 25.72 -4.81 9.21
N THR A 80 25.10 -5.91 8.89
CA THR A 80 25.80 -7.14 8.56
C THR A 80 25.69 -7.56 7.11
N ARG A 81 25.07 -6.76 6.32
CA ARG A 81 24.91 -7.05 4.90
C ARG A 81 25.94 -6.42 4.08
#